data_606ae6575c7c95191457557abd849204
#
_entry.id   606ae6575c7c95191457557abd849204
#
_cell.length_a   1.000
_cell.length_b   1.000
_cell.length_c   1.000
_cell.angle_alpha   90.00
_cell.angle_beta   90.00
_cell.angle_gamma   90.00
#
_symmetry.space_group_name_H-M   'P 1'
#
loop_
_entity.id
_entity.type
_entity.pdbx_description
1 polymer ?
#
loop_
_entity_poly.entity_id
_entity_poly.type
_entity_poly.pdbx_seq_one_letter_code
_entity_poly.pdbx_strand_id
1 'polypeptide(L)'
;MSKILEVNNLSKNYQTINGEVIAIDNITFSLDNQEFLCIVGSSGCGKSTLLNILAGIDSKTKGDIKIKDGLKIGYMLQEDALFPWLNILDNACLGLDIAFKKTKENVSFVKDLLIKYGLKDFLDKYPYELSGGMRQRVGWI
;
A
#
# COMPACT_ATOMS: atom_id res chain seq x y z
N MET A 1 6.88 7.20 -24.40
CA MET A 1 6.05 6.99 -23.21
C MET A 1 6.76 7.65 -22.04
N SER A 2 6.03 8.26 -21.08
CA SER A 2 6.70 8.95 -19.96
C SER A 2 6.82 7.99 -18.79
N LYS A 3 8.04 7.67 -18.40
CA LYS A 3 8.32 6.86 -17.20
C LYS A 3 7.78 7.56 -15.95
N ILE A 4 7.07 6.81 -15.13
CA ILE A 4 6.54 7.28 -13.84
C ILE A 4 7.37 6.78 -12.66
N LEU A 5 8.11 5.68 -12.85
CA LEU A 5 9.03 5.10 -11.89
C LEU A 5 10.27 4.57 -12.61
N GLU A 6 11.43 4.89 -12.09
CA GLU A 6 12.72 4.29 -12.48
C GLU A 6 13.45 3.80 -11.23
N VAL A 7 13.86 2.56 -11.25
CA VAL A 7 14.66 1.91 -10.20
C VAL A 7 15.97 1.46 -10.83
N ASN A 8 17.10 1.92 -10.30
CA ASN A 8 18.42 1.62 -10.84
C ASN A 8 19.32 1.04 -9.76
N ASN A 9 19.83 -0.18 -10.01
CA ASN A 9 20.80 -0.89 -9.17
C ASN A 9 20.41 -0.91 -7.68
N LEU A 10 19.09 -1.08 -7.39
CA LEU A 10 18.55 -1.07 -6.05
C LEU A 10 19.02 -2.29 -5.28
N SER A 11 19.60 -2.06 -4.10
CA SER A 11 19.97 -3.11 -3.15
C SER A 11 19.50 -2.75 -1.75
N LYS A 12 19.13 -3.78 -0.98
CA LYS A 12 18.76 -3.67 0.43
C LYS A 12 19.41 -4.78 1.24
N ASN A 13 20.18 -4.37 2.22
CA ASN A 13 20.81 -5.25 3.18
C ASN A 13 20.33 -4.91 4.59
N TYR A 14 20.04 -5.93 5.38
CA TYR A 14 19.72 -5.79 6.79
C TYR A 14 20.88 -6.29 7.64
N GLN A 15 21.25 -5.52 8.63
CA GLN A 15 22.21 -5.96 9.66
C GLN A 15 21.46 -6.73 10.73
N THR A 16 21.86 -7.96 10.99
CA THR A 16 21.31 -8.82 12.03
C THR A 16 22.38 -9.26 13.02
N ILE A 17 21.99 -9.81 14.15
CA ILE A 17 22.92 -10.36 15.16
C ILE A 17 23.81 -11.44 14.54
N ASN A 18 23.31 -12.16 13.54
CA ASN A 18 24.00 -13.27 12.88
C ASN A 18 24.77 -12.86 11.61
N GLY A 19 24.86 -11.55 11.34
CA GLY A 19 25.52 -11.00 10.15
C GLY A 19 24.59 -10.24 9.22
N GLU A 20 25.07 -9.95 8.03
CA GLU A 20 24.33 -9.22 7.01
C GLU A 20 23.40 -10.15 6.22
N VAL A 21 22.17 -9.74 6.01
CA VAL A 21 21.17 -10.42 5.17
C VAL A 21 20.87 -9.55 3.96
N ILE A 22 21.17 -10.05 2.77
CA ILE A 22 20.85 -9.39 1.50
C ILE A 22 19.39 -9.72 1.15
N ALA A 23 18.51 -8.71 1.27
CA ALA A 23 17.09 -8.85 0.94
C ALA A 23 16.81 -8.52 -0.52
N ILE A 24 17.54 -7.57 -1.11
CA ILE A 24 17.48 -7.18 -2.52
C ILE A 24 18.90 -7.00 -3.03
N ASP A 25 19.20 -7.59 -4.17
CA ASP A 25 20.51 -7.48 -4.82
C ASP A 25 20.36 -6.95 -6.24
N ASN A 26 20.79 -5.70 -6.43
CA ASN A 26 20.99 -5.04 -7.72
C ASN A 26 19.80 -5.12 -8.70
N ILE A 27 18.62 -4.71 -8.26
CA ILE A 27 17.41 -4.70 -9.11
C ILE A 27 17.33 -3.42 -9.92
N THR A 28 17.04 -3.55 -11.21
CA THR A 28 16.82 -2.43 -12.13
C THR A 28 15.57 -2.67 -12.96
N PHE A 29 14.64 -1.73 -12.96
CA PHE A 29 13.44 -1.73 -13.82
C PHE A 29 12.85 -0.32 -13.92
N SER A 30 11.91 -0.15 -14.84
CA SER A 30 11.13 1.09 -14.94
C SER A 30 9.66 0.76 -15.21
N LEU A 31 8.78 1.71 -14.90
CA LEU A 31 7.34 1.62 -15.14
C LEU A 31 6.89 2.86 -15.91
N ASP A 32 6.21 2.64 -17.03
CA ASP A 32 5.61 3.70 -17.82
C ASP A 32 4.20 4.04 -17.32
N ASN A 33 3.69 5.20 -17.73
CA ASN A 33 2.32 5.61 -17.39
C ASN A 33 1.31 4.61 -17.97
N GLN A 34 0.32 4.20 -17.18
CA GLN A 34 -0.71 3.20 -17.51
C GLN A 34 -0.16 1.76 -17.72
N GLU A 35 1.05 1.49 -17.30
CA GLU A 35 1.62 0.14 -17.31
C GLU A 35 1.26 -0.62 -16.03
N PHE A 36 1.15 -1.95 -16.14
CA PHE A 36 0.97 -2.88 -15.04
C PHE A 36 2.22 -3.75 -14.89
N LEU A 37 2.88 -3.67 -13.73
CA LEU A 37 4.06 -4.47 -13.41
C LEU A 37 3.71 -5.54 -12.39
N CYS A 38 3.98 -6.80 -12.72
CA CYS A 38 3.83 -7.92 -11.80
C CYS A 38 5.21 -8.38 -11.28
N ILE A 39 5.36 -8.47 -9.95
CA ILE A 39 6.57 -8.97 -9.30
C ILE A 39 6.28 -10.35 -8.73
N VAL A 40 6.92 -11.38 -9.29
CA VAL A 40 6.74 -12.78 -8.89
C VAL A 40 8.02 -13.35 -8.30
N GLY A 41 7.89 -14.32 -7.40
CA GLY A 41 9.01 -14.99 -6.77
C GLY A 41 8.60 -15.79 -5.54
N SER A 42 9.48 -16.63 -5.03
CA SER A 42 9.27 -17.46 -3.83
C SER A 42 9.02 -16.61 -2.57
N SER A 43 8.50 -17.23 -1.52
CA SER A 43 8.40 -16.58 -0.21
C SER A 43 9.80 -16.17 0.29
N GLY A 44 9.91 -14.97 0.87
CA GLY A 44 11.17 -14.47 1.41
C GLY A 44 12.16 -13.88 0.38
N CYS A 45 11.86 -13.86 -0.92
CA CYS A 45 12.78 -13.34 -1.95
C CYS A 45 12.82 -11.79 -2.06
N GLY A 46 12.27 -11.05 -1.10
CA GLY A 46 12.39 -9.58 -1.05
C GLY A 46 11.27 -8.78 -1.72
N LYS A 47 10.19 -9.39 -2.23
CA LYS A 47 9.06 -8.67 -2.88
C LYS A 47 8.45 -7.59 -1.99
N SER A 48 8.09 -7.95 -0.76
CA SER A 48 7.52 -6.99 0.21
C SER A 48 8.52 -5.91 0.61
N THR A 49 9.81 -6.27 0.74
CA THR A 49 10.89 -5.31 0.99
C THR A 49 10.98 -4.29 -0.14
N LEU A 50 10.92 -4.75 -1.41
CA LEU A 50 10.93 -3.86 -2.57
C LEU A 50 9.75 -2.90 -2.55
N LEU A 51 8.53 -3.42 -2.32
CA LEU A 51 7.32 -2.59 -2.26
C LEU A 51 7.37 -1.59 -1.10
N ASN A 52 7.87 -1.99 0.08
CA ASN A 52 8.05 -1.09 1.22
C ASN A 52 9.02 0.06 0.92
N ILE A 53 10.11 -0.23 0.20
CA ILE A 53 11.07 0.80 -0.21
C ILE A 53 10.43 1.74 -1.24
N LEU A 54 9.69 1.23 -2.23
CA LEU A 54 8.99 2.05 -3.22
C LEU A 54 7.91 2.93 -2.58
N ALA A 55 7.24 2.43 -1.55
CA ALA A 55 6.24 3.17 -0.78
C ALA A 55 6.86 4.19 0.20
N GLY A 56 8.18 4.21 0.36
CA GLY A 56 8.87 5.10 1.30
C GLY A 56 8.75 4.68 2.78
N ILE A 57 8.30 3.46 3.04
CA ILE A 57 8.18 2.89 4.40
C ILE A 57 9.54 2.40 4.91
N ASP A 58 10.39 1.89 4.00
CA ASP A 58 11.73 1.43 4.31
C ASP A 58 12.77 2.14 3.43
N SER A 59 14.03 2.16 3.88
CA SER A 59 15.14 2.78 3.16
C SER A 59 15.92 1.76 2.33
N LYS A 60 16.41 2.17 1.18
CA LYS A 60 17.37 1.40 0.38
C LYS A 60 18.77 1.46 0.98
N THR A 61 19.61 0.46 0.70
CA THR A 61 21.04 0.48 1.05
C THR A 61 21.86 1.10 -0.07
N LYS A 62 21.56 0.76 -1.34
CA LYS A 62 22.23 1.29 -2.54
C LYS A 62 21.24 1.49 -3.68
N GLY A 63 21.69 2.16 -4.73
CA GLY A 63 20.94 2.39 -5.95
C GLY A 63 20.08 3.65 -5.89
N ASP A 64 19.29 3.90 -6.95
CA ASP A 64 18.47 5.09 -7.11
C ASP A 64 17.05 4.75 -7.47
N ILE A 65 16.13 5.52 -6.92
CA ILE A 65 14.70 5.46 -7.23
C ILE A 65 14.29 6.87 -7.65
N LYS A 66 13.69 6.99 -8.84
CA LYS A 66 13.10 8.22 -9.34
C LYS A 66 11.62 8.01 -9.56
N ILE A 67 10.82 8.81 -8.90
CA ILE A 67 9.36 8.85 -9.07
C ILE A 67 9.05 10.19 -9.72
N LYS A 68 8.18 10.18 -10.72
CA LYS A 68 7.76 11.40 -11.40
C LYS A 68 7.14 12.38 -10.40
N ASP A 69 7.56 13.65 -10.48
CA ASP A 69 7.06 14.70 -9.59
C ASP A 69 5.53 14.83 -9.63
N GLY A 70 4.94 15.06 -8.48
CA GLY A 70 3.50 15.20 -8.30
C GLY A 70 2.70 13.90 -8.26
N LEU A 71 3.33 12.73 -8.43
CA LEU A 71 2.65 11.45 -8.23
C LEU A 71 2.46 11.15 -6.73
N LYS A 72 1.30 10.59 -6.43
CA LYS A 72 1.01 10.01 -5.10
C LYS A 72 1.03 8.51 -5.20
N ILE A 73 1.71 7.87 -4.26
CA ILE A 73 1.75 6.41 -4.16
C ILE A 73 0.68 5.98 -3.17
N GLY A 74 -0.27 5.14 -3.64
CA GLY A 74 -1.14 4.36 -2.77
C GLY A 74 -0.45 3.02 -2.50
N TYR A 75 -0.31 2.64 -1.24
CA TYR A 75 0.28 1.37 -0.85
C TYR A 75 -0.71 0.56 -0.03
N MET A 76 -0.98 -0.65 -0.48
CA MET A 76 -1.81 -1.60 0.25
C MET A 76 -0.94 -2.68 0.86
N LEU A 77 -1.03 -2.84 2.17
CA LEU A 77 -0.34 -3.91 2.90
C LEU A 77 -0.95 -5.28 2.55
N GLN A 78 -0.18 -6.33 2.77
CA GLN A 78 -0.66 -7.71 2.62
C GLN A 78 -1.76 -8.04 3.64
N GLU A 79 -1.65 -7.48 4.85
CA GLU A 79 -2.69 -7.51 5.87
C GLU A 79 -3.61 -6.31 5.72
N ASP A 80 -4.85 -6.42 6.19
CA ASP A 80 -5.88 -5.40 6.01
C ASP A 80 -5.61 -4.09 6.77
N ALA A 81 -4.71 -4.09 7.74
CA ALA A 81 -4.27 -2.94 8.55
C ALA A 81 -5.39 -2.04 9.10
N LEU A 82 -6.60 -2.60 9.27
CA LEU A 82 -7.74 -1.87 9.83
C LEU A 82 -7.57 -1.69 11.34
N PHE A 83 -7.97 -0.53 11.85
CA PHE A 83 -7.98 -0.26 13.28
C PHE A 83 -9.15 -0.99 13.95
N PRO A 84 -8.91 -1.93 14.88
CA PRO A 84 -9.95 -2.80 15.45
C PRO A 84 -10.96 -2.05 16.33
N TRP A 85 -10.64 -0.84 16.79
CA TRP A 85 -11.51 0.04 17.61
C TRP A 85 -12.35 1.01 16.79
N LEU A 86 -12.17 1.09 15.45
CA LEU A 86 -12.98 1.89 14.54
C LEU A 86 -13.96 0.98 13.80
N ASN A 87 -15.17 1.48 13.53
CA ASN A 87 -16.09 0.81 12.63
C ASN A 87 -15.58 0.88 11.17
N ILE A 88 -16.24 0.20 10.26
CA ILE A 88 -15.81 0.08 8.85
C ILE A 88 -15.83 1.43 8.14
N LEU A 89 -16.86 2.24 8.35
CA LEU A 89 -16.94 3.57 7.74
C LEU A 89 -15.83 4.49 8.25
N ASP A 90 -15.55 4.48 9.55
CA ASP A 90 -14.49 5.29 10.12
C ASP A 90 -13.09 4.81 9.70
N ASN A 91 -12.88 3.50 9.58
CA ASN A 91 -11.65 2.95 8.99
C ASN A 91 -11.44 3.46 7.56
N ALA A 92 -12.46 3.37 6.70
CA ALA A 92 -12.38 3.84 5.32
C ALA A 92 -12.20 5.38 5.22
N CYS A 93 -12.72 6.13 6.20
CA CYS A 93 -12.58 7.58 6.24
C CYS A 93 -11.27 8.07 6.89
N LEU A 94 -10.43 7.19 7.44
CA LEU A 94 -9.26 7.56 8.21
C LEU A 94 -8.27 8.44 7.41
N GLY A 95 -8.05 8.11 6.13
CA GLY A 95 -7.23 8.93 5.24
C GLY A 95 -7.75 10.36 5.06
N LEU A 96 -9.08 10.53 5.08
CA LEU A 96 -9.71 11.86 5.05
C LEU A 96 -9.50 12.62 6.36
N ASP A 97 -9.57 11.93 7.50
CA ASP A 97 -9.30 12.53 8.82
C ASP A 97 -7.85 13.04 8.90
N ILE A 98 -6.88 12.21 8.54
CA ILE A 98 -5.46 12.56 8.55
C ILE A 98 -5.15 13.72 7.60
N ALA A 99 -5.81 13.76 6.45
CA ALA A 99 -5.64 14.83 5.47
C ALA A 99 -6.45 16.11 5.79
N PHE A 100 -7.18 16.16 6.90
CA PHE A 100 -8.13 17.25 7.25
C PHE A 100 -9.17 17.52 6.16
N LYS A 101 -9.63 16.46 5.46
CA LYS A 101 -10.59 16.51 4.35
C LYS A 101 -11.90 15.77 4.62
N LYS A 102 -12.20 15.44 5.88
CA LYS A 102 -13.44 14.73 6.26
C LYS A 102 -14.63 15.69 6.24
N THR A 103 -15.08 16.04 5.05
CA THR A 103 -16.33 16.78 4.81
C THR A 103 -17.51 15.81 4.69
N LYS A 104 -18.75 16.31 4.84
CA LYS A 104 -19.95 15.50 4.64
C LYS A 104 -20.00 14.87 3.24
N GLU A 105 -19.57 15.59 2.22
CA GLU A 105 -19.51 15.13 0.84
C GLU A 105 -18.51 13.98 0.67
N ASN A 106 -17.30 14.13 1.21
CA ASN A 106 -16.26 13.11 1.11
C ASN A 106 -16.65 11.84 1.87
N VAL A 107 -17.26 11.97 3.05
CA VAL A 107 -17.79 10.82 3.81
C VAL A 107 -18.92 10.14 3.04
N SER A 108 -19.82 10.90 2.40
CA SER A 108 -20.87 10.32 1.55
C SER A 108 -20.28 9.55 0.38
N PHE A 109 -19.25 10.08 -0.27
CA PHE A 109 -18.55 9.41 -1.37
C PHE A 109 -17.91 8.08 -0.91
N VAL A 110 -17.22 8.07 0.24
CA VAL A 110 -16.64 6.84 0.82
C VAL A 110 -17.74 5.82 1.14
N LYS A 111 -18.86 6.28 1.71
CA LYS A 111 -20.02 5.43 1.99
C LYS A 111 -20.58 4.78 0.71
N ASP A 112 -20.71 5.55 -0.36
CA ASP A 112 -21.20 5.05 -1.65
C ASP A 112 -20.23 4.02 -2.25
N LEU A 113 -18.92 4.21 -2.10
CA LEU A 113 -17.92 3.22 -2.48
C LEU A 113 -18.08 1.92 -1.68
N LEU A 114 -18.21 2.00 -0.35
CA LEU A 114 -18.42 0.83 0.50
C LEU A 114 -19.69 0.06 0.08
N ILE A 115 -20.77 0.77 -0.20
CA ILE A 115 -22.03 0.16 -0.72
C ILE A 115 -21.79 -0.53 -2.06
N LYS A 116 -21.09 0.14 -2.99
CA LYS A 116 -20.74 -0.41 -4.31
C LYS A 116 -19.90 -1.67 -4.22
N TYR A 117 -19.02 -1.76 -3.24
CA TYR A 117 -18.19 -2.95 -2.97
C TYR A 117 -18.87 -4.01 -2.08
N GLY A 118 -20.20 -3.88 -1.87
CA GLY A 118 -21.01 -4.89 -1.17
C GLY A 118 -20.87 -4.89 0.35
N LEU A 119 -20.55 -3.73 0.93
CA LEU A 119 -20.38 -3.56 2.38
C LEU A 119 -21.48 -2.72 3.03
N LYS A 120 -22.65 -2.59 2.35
CA LYS A 120 -23.78 -1.77 2.81
C LYS A 120 -24.19 -2.05 4.26
N ASP A 121 -24.32 -3.32 4.61
CA ASP A 121 -24.83 -3.76 5.92
C ASP A 121 -23.74 -3.84 7.00
N PHE A 122 -22.51 -3.42 6.64
CA PHE A 122 -21.33 -3.52 7.49
C PHE A 122 -20.71 -2.16 7.85
N LEU A 123 -21.33 -1.05 7.47
CA LEU A 123 -20.77 0.30 7.68
C LEU A 123 -20.48 0.60 9.15
N ASP A 124 -21.40 0.20 10.04
CA ASP A 124 -21.30 0.40 11.50
C ASP A 124 -20.70 -0.80 12.23
N LYS A 125 -20.26 -1.83 11.49
CA LYS A 125 -19.61 -3.02 12.04
C LYS A 125 -18.13 -2.78 12.29
N TYR A 126 -17.51 -3.64 13.11
CA TYR A 126 -16.09 -3.60 13.41
C TYR A 126 -15.31 -4.65 12.59
N PRO A 127 -14.00 -4.49 12.38
CA PRO A 127 -13.21 -5.41 11.57
C PRO A 127 -13.33 -6.89 11.94
N TYR A 128 -13.46 -7.21 13.22
CA TYR A 128 -13.61 -8.60 13.70
C TYR A 128 -14.95 -9.25 13.30
N GLU A 129 -15.95 -8.46 12.88
CA GLU A 129 -17.24 -8.96 12.42
C GLU A 129 -17.23 -9.28 10.91
N LEU A 130 -16.13 -8.95 10.19
CA LEU A 130 -16.00 -9.09 8.75
C LEU A 130 -15.10 -10.28 8.39
N SER A 131 -15.37 -10.90 7.24
CA SER A 131 -14.43 -11.87 6.65
C SER A 131 -13.16 -11.18 6.17
N GLY A 132 -12.05 -11.94 6.01
CA GLY A 132 -10.78 -11.40 5.51
C GLY A 132 -10.91 -10.67 4.17
N GLY A 133 -11.65 -11.25 3.21
CA GLY A 133 -11.90 -10.61 1.91
C GLY A 133 -12.76 -9.35 1.99
N MET A 134 -13.64 -9.22 2.99
CA MET A 134 -14.39 -7.99 3.25
C MET A 134 -13.47 -6.91 3.81
N ARG A 135 -12.60 -7.25 4.78
CA ARG A 135 -11.62 -6.32 5.35
C ARG A 135 -10.66 -5.80 4.29
N GLN A 136 -10.16 -6.66 3.40
CA GLN A 136 -9.33 -6.21 2.27
C GLN A 136 -10.05 -5.19 1.37
N ARG A 137 -11.35 -5.40 1.09
CA ARG A 137 -12.13 -4.42 0.30
C ARG A 137 -12.25 -3.06 0.99
N VAL A 138 -12.33 -3.02 2.32
CA VAL A 138 -12.28 -1.74 3.06
C VAL A 138 -10.94 -1.04 2.87
N GLY A 139 -9.83 -1.78 2.89
CA GLY A 139 -8.48 -1.24 2.68
C GLY A 139 -8.25 -0.69 1.26
N TRP A 140 -9.11 -0.99 0.29
CA TRP A 140 -9.02 -0.45 -1.08
C TRP A 140 -9.70 0.92 -1.24
N ILE A 141 -10.49 1.35 -0.27
CA ILE A 141 -11.28 2.58 -0.29
C ILE A 141 -10.59 3.70 0.47
#